data_af4a1c617acb8d9cee1a6813901b3654
#
_entry.id   af4a1c617acb8d9cee1a6813901b3654
#
_cell.length_a   1.000
_cell.length_b   1.000
_cell.length_c   1.000
_cell.angle_alpha   90.00
_cell.angle_beta   90.00
_cell.angle_gamma   90.00
#
_symmetry.space_group_name_H-M   'P 1'
#
loop_
_entity.id
_entity.type
_entity.pdbx_description
1 polymer ?
#
loop_
_entity_poly.entity_id
_entity_poly.type
_entity_poly.pdbx_seq_one_letter_code
_entity_poly.pdbx_strand_id
1 'polypeptide(L)'
;APTPEVVESKNQGHIVLQMKELPPAGRWKSFPCCCVAGRTEIIEKNPEAVKAFVKLLTMTSKWCGKNKLEAAQAASDWLGVPTSVIAKADMEFSTTVTKKWLKNAALYPEMLSRLGQLSGQLKDKKLDDVKNLVFDFRFTEIEK
;
A
#
# COMPACT_ATOMS: atom_id res chain seq x y z
N ALA A 1 -7.64 5.59 1.03
CA ALA A 1 -8.68 6.27 1.80
C ALA A 1 -9.87 6.53 0.90
N PRO A 2 -11.11 6.58 1.40
CA PRO A 2 -12.31 6.75 0.57
C PRO A 2 -12.54 8.21 0.12
N THR A 3 -11.48 8.98 -0.12
CA THR A 3 -11.57 10.42 -0.43
C THR A 3 -12.38 10.70 -1.70
N PRO A 4 -12.18 10.00 -2.83
CA PRO A 4 -12.99 10.20 -4.02
C PRO A 4 -14.47 9.90 -3.78
N GLU A 5 -14.77 8.81 -3.08
CA GLU A 5 -16.13 8.38 -2.75
C GLU A 5 -16.83 9.38 -1.80
N VAL A 6 -16.07 10.03 -0.90
CA VAL A 6 -16.58 11.11 -0.04
C VAL A 6 -16.94 12.34 -0.86
N VAL A 7 -16.11 12.74 -1.83
CA VAL A 7 -16.37 13.87 -2.72
C VAL A 7 -17.66 13.61 -3.54
N GLU A 8 -17.80 12.40 -4.09
CA GLU A 8 -19.04 12.01 -4.80
C GLU A 8 -20.27 12.01 -3.90
N SER A 9 -20.15 11.47 -2.68
CA SER A 9 -21.29 11.41 -1.74
C SER A 9 -21.81 12.79 -1.33
N LYS A 10 -20.95 13.81 -1.42
CA LYS A 10 -21.29 15.21 -1.13
C LYS A 10 -21.68 16.02 -2.37
N ASN A 11 -21.79 15.37 -3.53
CA ASN A 11 -22.04 16.04 -4.83
C ASN A 11 -21.04 17.17 -5.17
N GLN A 12 -19.79 17.02 -4.71
CA GLN A 12 -18.71 17.97 -4.94
C GLN A 12 -17.84 17.62 -6.16
N GLY A 13 -18.11 16.48 -6.77
CA GLY A 13 -17.40 15.96 -7.93
C GLY A 13 -17.79 14.52 -8.21
N HIS A 14 -17.19 13.93 -9.25
CA HIS A 14 -17.35 12.52 -9.58
C HIS A 14 -16.03 11.90 -10.04
N ILE A 15 -15.92 10.59 -9.87
CA ILE A 15 -14.76 9.83 -10.29
C ILE A 15 -14.81 9.69 -11.82
N VAL A 16 -13.89 10.35 -12.51
CA VAL A 16 -13.82 10.31 -13.99
C VAL A 16 -13.07 9.06 -14.46
N LEU A 17 -12.04 8.64 -13.71
CA LEU A 17 -11.17 7.52 -14.05
C LEU A 17 -10.52 6.95 -12.81
N GLN A 18 -10.48 5.62 -12.72
CA GLN A 18 -9.72 4.93 -11.68
C GLN A 18 -8.26 4.77 -12.12
N MET A 19 -7.31 4.93 -11.19
CA MET A 19 -5.87 4.77 -11.47
C MET A 19 -5.55 3.42 -12.13
N LYS A 20 -6.26 2.34 -11.75
CA LYS A 20 -6.09 0.98 -12.30
C LYS A 20 -6.49 0.85 -13.78
N GLU A 21 -7.25 1.83 -14.31
CA GLU A 21 -7.75 1.88 -15.70
C GLU A 21 -6.84 2.67 -16.62
N LEU A 22 -5.82 3.35 -16.08
CA LEU A 22 -4.86 4.09 -16.88
C LEU A 22 -4.10 3.20 -17.88
N PRO A 23 -3.77 3.71 -19.08
CA PRO A 23 -2.99 2.99 -20.06
C PRO A 23 -1.54 2.70 -19.54
N PRO A 24 -0.93 1.62 -19.99
CA PRO A 24 -1.51 0.53 -20.78
C PRO A 24 -2.42 -0.36 -19.93
N ALA A 25 -3.46 -0.93 -20.55
CA ALA A 25 -4.48 -1.74 -19.86
C ALA A 25 -3.88 -2.83 -18.97
N GLY A 26 -4.39 -2.95 -17.75
CA GLY A 26 -3.94 -3.92 -16.75
C GLY A 26 -2.60 -3.62 -16.07
N ARG A 27 -1.87 -2.59 -16.50
CA ARG A 27 -0.57 -2.22 -15.94
C ARG A 27 -0.65 -1.82 -14.47
N TRP A 28 -1.67 -1.06 -14.12
CA TRP A 28 -1.85 -0.45 -12.80
C TRP A 28 -2.79 -1.24 -11.89
N LYS A 29 -3.35 -2.36 -12.39
CA LYS A 29 -4.16 -3.26 -11.57
C LYS A 29 -3.30 -3.91 -10.50
N SER A 30 -3.76 -3.85 -9.23
CA SER A 30 -3.02 -4.35 -8.06
C SER A 30 -1.65 -3.69 -7.90
N PHE A 31 -1.55 -2.40 -8.23
CA PHE A 31 -0.34 -1.62 -8.04
C PHE A 31 -0.21 -1.25 -6.55
N PRO A 32 0.93 -1.48 -5.89
CA PRO A 32 1.09 -1.14 -4.48
C PRO A 32 1.01 0.37 -4.29
N CYS A 33 0.10 0.82 -3.43
CA CYS A 33 -0.13 2.22 -3.12
C CYS A 33 0.45 2.58 -1.75
N CYS A 34 0.13 1.78 -0.73
CA CYS A 34 0.51 2.03 0.64
C CYS A 34 1.42 0.91 1.16
N CYS A 35 2.32 1.25 2.05
CA CYS A 35 3.20 0.30 2.72
C CYS A 35 3.29 0.61 4.21
N VAL A 36 3.78 -0.35 4.97
CA VAL A 36 4.17 -0.13 6.36
C VAL A 36 5.60 0.40 6.37
N ALA A 37 5.80 1.53 7.00
CA ALA A 37 7.12 2.10 7.21
C ALA A 37 7.47 2.08 8.70
N GLY A 38 8.70 1.73 9.03
CA GLY A 38 9.23 1.72 10.38
C GLY A 38 10.59 2.41 10.46
N ARG A 39 10.92 2.94 11.63
CA ARG A 39 12.27 3.46 11.87
C ARG A 39 13.23 2.28 11.97
N THR A 40 14.34 2.34 11.24
CA THR A 40 15.36 1.27 11.22
C THR A 40 15.80 0.88 12.62
N GLU A 41 16.03 1.85 13.50
CA GLU A 41 16.41 1.61 14.88
C GLU A 41 15.40 0.74 15.65
N ILE A 42 14.10 0.94 15.44
CA ILE A 42 13.04 0.15 16.08
C ILE A 42 13.05 -1.27 15.52
N ILE A 43 13.20 -1.38 14.19
CA ILE A 43 13.21 -2.67 13.49
C ILE A 43 14.39 -3.54 13.97
N GLU A 44 15.56 -2.94 14.10
CA GLU A 44 16.79 -3.67 14.51
C GLU A 44 16.80 -4.02 16.01
N LYS A 45 16.31 -3.12 16.87
CA LYS A 45 16.28 -3.37 18.32
C LYS A 45 15.14 -4.28 18.77
N ASN A 46 14.03 -4.33 18.02
CA ASN A 46 12.82 -5.05 18.43
C ASN A 46 12.24 -5.92 17.30
N PRO A 47 13.01 -6.81 16.67
CA PRO A 47 12.56 -7.58 15.51
C PRO A 47 11.35 -8.46 15.80
N GLU A 48 11.23 -9.03 16.99
CA GLU A 48 10.08 -9.86 17.37
C GLU A 48 8.79 -9.03 17.51
N ALA A 49 8.88 -7.81 18.04
CA ALA A 49 7.73 -6.92 18.11
C ALA A 49 7.28 -6.48 16.69
N VAL A 50 8.23 -6.18 15.80
CA VAL A 50 7.95 -5.85 14.39
C VAL A 50 7.30 -7.04 13.68
N LYS A 51 7.82 -8.24 13.89
CA LYS A 51 7.25 -9.48 13.34
C LYS A 51 5.81 -9.71 13.81
N ALA A 52 5.55 -9.53 15.11
CA ALA A 52 4.20 -9.64 15.66
C ALA A 52 3.25 -8.59 15.05
N PHE A 53 3.71 -7.35 14.90
CA PHE A 53 2.94 -6.27 14.29
C PHE A 53 2.62 -6.56 12.80
N VAL A 54 3.60 -6.97 12.01
CA VAL A 54 3.40 -7.33 10.59
C VAL A 54 2.45 -8.52 10.46
N LYS A 55 2.56 -9.53 11.35
CA LYS A 55 1.62 -10.65 11.41
C LYS A 55 0.19 -10.18 11.69
N LEU A 56 0.01 -9.28 12.66
CA LEU A 56 -1.31 -8.70 12.99
C LEU A 56 -1.89 -7.97 11.77
N LEU A 57 -1.11 -7.11 11.12
CA LEU A 57 -1.56 -6.41 9.92
C LEU A 57 -1.94 -7.37 8.78
N THR A 58 -1.16 -8.43 8.59
CA THR A 58 -1.45 -9.46 7.59
C THR A 58 -2.78 -10.18 7.89
N MET A 59 -3.01 -10.54 9.14
CA MET A 59 -4.27 -11.17 9.58
C MET A 59 -5.45 -10.22 9.38
N THR A 60 -5.31 -8.95 9.79
CA THR A 60 -6.34 -7.92 9.62
C THR A 60 -6.64 -7.69 8.14
N SER A 61 -5.62 -7.60 7.30
CA SER A 61 -5.78 -7.43 5.85
C SER A 61 -6.52 -8.60 5.20
N LYS A 62 -6.19 -9.85 5.60
CA LYS A 62 -6.92 -11.05 5.16
C LYS A 62 -8.37 -11.03 5.62
N TRP A 63 -8.62 -10.58 6.85
CA TRP A 63 -9.97 -10.44 7.38
C TRP A 63 -10.77 -9.38 6.63
N CYS A 64 -10.21 -8.17 6.43
CA CYS A 64 -10.84 -7.10 5.66
C CYS A 64 -11.22 -7.54 4.24
N GLY A 65 -10.35 -8.30 3.57
CA GLY A 65 -10.63 -8.82 2.23
C GLY A 65 -11.81 -9.78 2.17
N LYS A 66 -12.08 -10.51 3.27
CA LYS A 66 -13.19 -11.47 3.37
C LYS A 66 -14.48 -10.85 3.94
N ASN A 67 -14.37 -9.81 4.74
CA ASN A 67 -15.48 -9.19 5.50
C ASN A 67 -15.57 -7.70 5.16
N LYS A 68 -15.80 -7.41 3.87
CA LYS A 68 -15.73 -6.02 3.35
C LYS A 68 -16.69 -5.06 4.03
N LEU A 69 -17.90 -5.51 4.33
CA LEU A 69 -18.94 -4.66 4.97
C LEU A 69 -18.58 -4.35 6.42
N GLU A 70 -18.18 -5.36 7.18
CA GLU A 70 -17.77 -5.22 8.58
C GLU A 70 -16.49 -4.38 8.70
N ALA A 71 -15.55 -4.55 7.75
CA ALA A 71 -14.36 -3.71 7.67
C ALA A 71 -14.71 -2.25 7.35
N ALA A 72 -15.69 -2.01 6.47
CA ALA A 72 -16.19 -0.67 6.18
C ALA A 72 -16.90 -0.05 7.40
N GLN A 73 -17.65 -0.85 8.18
CA GLN A 73 -18.28 -0.38 9.43
C GLN A 73 -17.21 0.03 10.46
N ALA A 74 -16.23 -0.83 10.70
CA ALA A 74 -15.13 -0.52 11.64
C ALA A 74 -14.34 0.74 11.22
N ALA A 75 -14.12 0.92 9.93
CA ALA A 75 -13.47 2.12 9.40
C ALA A 75 -14.38 3.35 9.50
N SER A 76 -15.70 3.20 9.34
CA SER A 76 -16.70 4.26 9.51
C SER A 76 -16.65 4.85 10.91
N ASP A 77 -16.64 4.00 11.92
CA ASP A 77 -16.61 4.39 13.33
C ASP A 77 -15.34 5.21 13.66
N TRP A 78 -14.23 4.84 13.04
CA TRP A 78 -12.94 5.51 13.26
C TRP A 78 -12.76 6.79 12.43
N LEU A 79 -13.20 6.79 11.16
CA LEU A 79 -12.98 7.89 10.21
C LEU A 79 -14.10 8.94 10.24
N GLY A 80 -15.28 8.64 10.84
CA GLY A 80 -16.45 9.49 10.78
C GLY A 80 -17.05 9.61 9.38
N VAL A 81 -16.83 8.62 8.52
CA VAL A 81 -17.35 8.56 7.13
C VAL A 81 -18.42 7.46 7.07
N PRO A 82 -19.59 7.70 6.45
CA PRO A 82 -20.65 6.68 6.38
C PRO A 82 -20.16 5.35 5.79
N THR A 83 -20.57 4.24 6.40
CA THR A 83 -20.20 2.87 5.96
C THR A 83 -20.50 2.65 4.48
N SER A 84 -21.64 3.14 3.99
CA SER A 84 -22.06 3.02 2.57
C SER A 84 -21.10 3.74 1.60
N VAL A 85 -20.39 4.77 2.06
CA VAL A 85 -19.38 5.48 1.28
C VAL A 85 -18.07 4.70 1.27
N ILE A 86 -17.64 4.22 2.45
CA ILE A 86 -16.40 3.43 2.57
C ILE A 86 -16.52 2.11 1.79
N ALA A 87 -17.68 1.46 1.85
CA ALA A 87 -17.92 0.20 1.15
C ALA A 87 -17.83 0.29 -0.38
N LYS A 88 -17.94 1.50 -0.96
CA LYS A 88 -17.72 1.74 -2.39
C LYS A 88 -16.25 1.78 -2.78
N ALA A 89 -15.35 2.04 -1.82
CA ALA A 89 -13.93 2.09 -2.10
C ALA A 89 -13.41 0.68 -2.45
N ASP A 90 -12.88 0.54 -3.67
CA ASP A 90 -12.34 -0.73 -4.17
C ASP A 90 -10.90 -0.91 -3.68
N MET A 91 -10.75 -1.22 -2.39
CA MET A 91 -9.46 -1.47 -1.76
C MET A 91 -9.07 -2.94 -1.86
N GLU A 92 -7.87 -3.19 -2.38
CA GLU A 92 -7.24 -4.51 -2.38
C GLU A 92 -6.11 -4.54 -1.36
N PHE A 93 -6.03 -5.63 -0.58
CA PHE A 93 -4.98 -5.85 0.40
C PHE A 93 -4.02 -6.94 -0.09
N SER A 94 -2.76 -6.59 -0.27
CA SER A 94 -1.70 -7.56 -0.57
C SER A 94 -1.06 -8.03 0.73
N THR A 95 -1.13 -9.33 0.98
CA THR A 95 -0.59 -9.96 2.20
C THR A 95 0.59 -10.88 1.93
N THR A 96 0.94 -11.04 0.66
CA THR A 96 2.08 -11.82 0.17
C THR A 96 2.82 -11.01 -0.87
N VAL A 97 4.15 -11.03 -0.82
CA VAL A 97 4.99 -10.36 -1.82
C VAL A 97 5.12 -11.28 -3.03
N THR A 98 4.36 -10.99 -4.08
CA THR A 98 4.41 -11.72 -5.35
C THR A 98 5.47 -11.16 -6.29
N LYS A 99 5.88 -11.95 -7.29
CA LYS A 99 6.77 -11.46 -8.38
C LYS A 99 6.20 -10.22 -9.08
N LYS A 100 4.87 -10.20 -9.28
CA LYS A 100 4.17 -9.03 -9.84
C LYS A 100 4.27 -7.82 -8.92
N TRP A 101 4.07 -8.01 -7.62
CA TRP A 101 4.19 -6.95 -6.62
C TRP A 101 5.60 -6.36 -6.62
N LEU A 102 6.64 -7.20 -6.57
CA LEU A 102 8.04 -6.76 -6.62
C LEU A 102 8.33 -5.94 -7.88
N LYS A 103 7.88 -6.41 -9.04
CA LYS A 103 8.04 -5.68 -10.31
C LYS A 103 7.36 -4.32 -10.28
N ASN A 104 6.17 -4.22 -9.68
CA ASN A 104 5.43 -2.96 -9.60
C ASN A 104 6.05 -2.02 -8.55
N ALA A 105 6.41 -2.53 -7.37
CA ALA A 105 7.04 -1.75 -6.32
C ALA A 105 8.40 -1.16 -6.75
N ALA A 106 9.18 -1.90 -7.54
CA ALA A 106 10.45 -1.44 -8.05
C ALA A 106 10.35 -0.20 -8.96
N LEU A 107 9.17 0.10 -9.50
CA LEU A 107 8.97 1.31 -10.31
C LEU A 107 9.08 2.60 -9.51
N TYR A 108 8.73 2.59 -8.22
CA TYR A 108 8.82 3.81 -7.39
C TYR A 108 10.26 4.33 -7.31
N PRO A 109 11.25 3.56 -6.82
CA PRO A 109 12.62 4.04 -6.77
C PRO A 109 13.19 4.30 -8.17
N GLU A 110 12.79 3.54 -9.19
CA GLU A 110 13.22 3.78 -10.57
C GLU A 110 12.73 5.14 -11.09
N MET A 111 11.46 5.46 -10.92
CA MET A 111 10.90 6.73 -11.36
C MET A 111 11.46 7.91 -10.57
N LEU A 112 11.60 7.77 -9.24
CA LEU A 112 12.20 8.80 -8.40
C LEU A 112 13.67 9.06 -8.77
N SER A 113 14.43 8.00 -9.11
CA SER A 113 15.80 8.13 -9.61
C SER A 113 15.84 8.91 -10.93
N ARG A 114 15.00 8.53 -11.91
CA ARG A 114 14.92 9.21 -13.21
C ARG A 114 14.51 10.69 -13.09
N LEU A 115 13.68 11.02 -12.12
CA LEU A 115 13.23 12.37 -11.84
C LEU A 115 14.21 13.18 -10.97
N GLY A 116 15.34 12.58 -10.55
CA GLY A 116 16.30 13.23 -9.67
C GLY A 116 15.73 13.53 -8.27
N GLN A 117 14.70 12.79 -7.83
CA GLN A 117 14.00 13.00 -6.56
C GLN A 117 14.54 12.15 -5.41
N LEU A 118 15.54 11.32 -5.64
CA LEU A 118 16.21 10.59 -4.56
C LEU A 118 17.03 11.56 -3.72
N SER A 119 16.86 11.49 -2.40
CA SER A 119 17.50 12.39 -1.45
C SER A 119 18.07 11.64 -0.24
N GLY A 120 18.78 12.34 0.64
CA GLY A 120 19.38 11.77 1.85
C GLY A 120 20.32 10.60 1.52
N GLN A 121 20.15 9.49 2.22
CA GLN A 121 20.97 8.30 2.04
C GLN A 121 20.79 7.58 0.69
N LEU A 122 19.73 7.92 -0.06
CA LEU A 122 19.43 7.31 -1.36
C LEU A 122 20.01 8.11 -2.52
N LYS A 123 20.45 9.35 -2.27
CA LYS A 123 21.02 10.22 -3.29
C LYS A 123 22.26 9.56 -3.91
N ASP A 124 22.36 9.62 -5.22
CA ASP A 124 23.52 9.14 -6.01
C ASP A 124 23.83 7.61 -5.89
N LYS A 125 22.90 6.85 -5.27
CA LYS A 125 23.04 5.39 -5.21
C LYS A 125 22.56 4.71 -6.50
N LYS A 126 23.16 3.55 -6.80
CA LYS A 126 22.67 2.67 -7.86
C LYS A 126 21.27 2.17 -7.53
N LEU A 127 20.44 1.97 -8.55
CA LEU A 127 19.04 1.59 -8.39
C LEU A 127 18.85 0.31 -7.56
N ASP A 128 19.69 -0.71 -7.73
CA ASP A 128 19.59 -1.95 -6.98
C ASP A 128 19.92 -1.75 -5.49
N ASP A 129 20.87 -0.88 -5.17
CA ASP A 129 21.17 -0.50 -3.78
C ASP A 129 19.99 0.23 -3.15
N VAL A 130 19.33 1.13 -3.92
CA VAL A 130 18.12 1.83 -3.46
C VAL A 130 17.00 0.85 -3.13
N LYS A 131 16.74 -0.13 -4.00
CA LYS A 131 15.72 -1.16 -3.77
C LYS A 131 15.99 -1.95 -2.48
N ASN A 132 17.23 -2.35 -2.24
CA ASN A 132 17.64 -3.10 -1.05
C ASN A 132 17.53 -2.28 0.24
N LEU A 133 17.69 -0.95 0.16
CA LEU A 133 17.56 -0.07 1.31
C LEU A 133 16.11 0.30 1.64
N VAL A 134 15.24 0.35 0.63
CA VAL A 134 13.84 0.78 0.78
C VAL A 134 12.93 -0.35 1.23
N PHE A 135 13.19 -1.59 0.80
CA PHE A 135 12.32 -2.74 1.09
C PHE A 135 12.98 -3.70 2.08
N ASP A 136 12.27 -3.97 3.18
CA ASP A 136 12.63 -5.00 4.15
C ASP A 136 11.57 -6.11 4.15
N PHE A 137 11.91 -7.27 3.62
CA PHE A 137 11.01 -8.41 3.48
C PHE A 137 11.18 -9.48 4.56
N ARG A 138 12.02 -9.26 5.58
CA ARG A 138 12.32 -10.25 6.63
C ARG A 138 11.07 -10.73 7.39
N PHE A 139 10.01 -9.93 7.40
CA PHE A 139 8.80 -10.19 8.18
C PHE A 139 7.58 -10.55 7.33
N THR A 140 7.74 -10.72 6.03
CA THR A 140 6.66 -11.00 5.09
C THR A 140 6.84 -12.34 4.38
N GLU A 141 5.74 -12.93 3.93
CA GLU A 141 5.78 -14.09 3.04
C GLU A 141 6.11 -13.63 1.61
N ILE A 142 7.11 -14.27 1.01
CA ILE A 142 7.49 -14.04 -0.40
C ILE A 142 7.06 -15.28 -1.18
N GLU A 143 6.40 -15.08 -2.31
CA GLU A 143 6.07 -16.13 -3.26
C GLU A 143 7.35 -16.73 -3.84
N LYS A 144 7.49 -18.06 -3.73
CA LYS A 144 8.64 -18.82 -4.24
C LYS A 144 8.63 -18.98 -5.76
#